data_b1d6f3f13fda62e4180d94c10823fecd
#
_entry.id   b1d6f3f13fda62e4180d94c10823fecd
#
_cell.length_a   1.000
_cell.length_b   1.000
_cell.length_c   1.000
_cell.angle_alpha   90.00
_cell.angle_beta   90.00
_cell.angle_gamma   90.00
#
_symmetry.space_group_name_H-M   'P 1'
#
loop_
_entity.id
_entity.type
_entity.pdbx_description
1 polymer ?
#
loop_
_entity_poly.entity_id
_entity_poly.type
_entity_poly.pdbx_seq_one_letter_code
_entity_poly.pdbx_strand_id
1 'polypeptide(L)'
;RLFGSNKLNIHQERTGSKFEPVASDANNLDGLNIHCGIVDELHAHKTRDVWEVLETATGARLQSLIFAITTAGFNKEGICYEQRDYAIKVLKNFDNPDPLSIKDDSYFALIYT
;
A
#
# COMPACT_ATOMS: atom_id res chain seq x y z
N ARG A 1 14.62 2.28 -27.74
CA ARG A 1 14.11 1.48 -26.62
C ARG A 1 13.45 2.40 -25.62
N LEU A 2 12.16 2.22 -25.33
CA LEU A 2 11.42 3.12 -24.42
C LEU A 2 11.81 2.90 -22.95
N PHE A 3 12.25 1.69 -22.60
CA PHE A 3 12.61 1.32 -21.22
C PHE A 3 13.94 0.57 -21.21
N GLY A 4 14.75 0.86 -20.21
CA GLY A 4 15.88 0.06 -19.78
C GLY A 4 15.48 -0.93 -18.70
N SER A 5 16.21 -2.03 -18.56
CA SER A 5 16.05 -2.97 -17.46
C SER A 5 17.42 -3.41 -16.95
N ASN A 6 17.54 -3.46 -15.65
CA ASN A 6 18.66 -4.04 -14.92
C ASN A 6 18.19 -5.28 -14.17
N LYS A 7 19.12 -5.99 -13.53
CA LYS A 7 18.81 -7.19 -12.77
C LYS A 7 17.71 -6.98 -11.69
N LEU A 8 17.60 -5.77 -11.17
CA LEU A 8 16.73 -5.44 -10.04
C LEU A 8 15.74 -4.31 -10.32
N ASN A 9 15.72 -3.70 -11.50
CA ASN A 9 14.76 -2.64 -11.79
C ASN A 9 14.42 -2.52 -13.28
N ILE A 10 13.29 -1.89 -13.53
CA ILE A 10 12.90 -1.38 -14.84
C ILE A 10 12.86 0.13 -14.73
N HIS A 11 13.48 0.82 -15.67
CA HIS A 11 13.60 2.27 -15.63
C HIS A 11 13.38 2.93 -16.99
N GLN A 12 13.05 4.21 -16.93
CA GLN A 12 12.95 5.06 -18.11
C GLN A 12 13.87 6.28 -17.93
N GLU A 13 14.90 6.37 -18.76
CA GLU A 13 15.96 7.39 -18.65
C GLU A 13 15.42 8.82 -18.79
N ARG A 14 14.50 9.04 -19.73
CA ARG A 14 13.98 10.38 -20.03
C ARG A 14 13.25 11.02 -18.85
N THR A 15 12.55 10.25 -18.05
CA THR A 15 11.78 10.75 -16.90
C THR A 15 12.47 10.50 -15.57
N GLY A 16 13.52 9.68 -15.54
CA GLY A 16 14.12 9.19 -14.31
C GLY A 16 13.23 8.24 -13.50
N SER A 17 12.13 7.77 -14.09
CA SER A 17 11.20 6.86 -13.42
C SER A 17 11.80 5.46 -13.33
N LYS A 18 11.54 4.79 -12.20
CA LYS A 18 11.97 3.41 -11.98
C LYS A 18 10.90 2.61 -11.25
N PHE A 19 10.88 1.32 -11.51
CA PHE A 19 10.13 0.32 -10.77
C PHE A 19 11.12 -0.73 -10.26
N GLU A 20 11.19 -0.91 -8.97
CA GLU A 20 12.15 -1.82 -8.33
C GLU A 20 11.57 -2.44 -7.07
N PRO A 21 11.90 -3.71 -6.77
CA PRO A 21 11.61 -4.29 -5.48
C PRO A 21 12.49 -3.65 -4.40
N VAL A 22 11.92 -3.43 -3.24
CA VAL A 22 12.62 -2.97 -2.04
C VAL A 22 12.46 -3.99 -0.94
N ALA A 23 13.45 -4.07 -0.06
CA ALA A 23 13.35 -4.95 1.11
C ALA A 23 12.23 -4.47 2.03
N SER A 24 11.55 -5.40 2.67
CA SER A 24 10.50 -5.13 3.67
C SER A 24 11.08 -4.66 5.02
N ASP A 25 12.07 -3.79 4.96
CA ASP A 25 12.71 -3.16 6.11
C ASP A 25 12.46 -1.65 6.01
N ALA A 26 11.78 -1.10 7.02
CA ALA A 26 11.42 0.31 7.09
C ALA A 26 12.63 1.24 6.91
N ASN A 27 13.79 0.87 7.43
CA ASN A 27 15.01 1.67 7.33
C ASN A 27 15.49 1.86 5.87
N ASN A 28 15.18 0.92 4.98
CA ASN A 28 15.54 1.01 3.57
C ASN A 28 14.55 1.85 2.74
N LEU A 29 13.41 2.18 3.31
CA LEU A 29 12.36 2.97 2.67
C LEU A 29 12.43 4.45 3.03
N ASP A 30 13.18 4.80 4.09
CA ASP A 30 13.34 6.19 4.51
C ASP A 30 13.99 7.05 3.43
N GLY A 31 13.44 8.23 3.23
CA GLY A 31 13.92 9.19 2.23
C GLY A 31 13.52 8.90 0.79
N LEU A 32 12.76 7.84 0.53
CA LEU A 32 12.19 7.58 -0.78
C LEU A 32 11.03 8.54 -1.07
N ASN A 33 10.92 8.96 -2.33
CA ASN A 33 9.80 9.76 -2.82
C ASN A 33 8.94 8.88 -3.73
N ILE A 34 8.07 8.10 -3.11
CA ILE A 34 7.29 7.04 -3.77
C ILE A 34 6.04 7.63 -4.41
N HIS A 35 5.84 7.33 -5.70
CA HIS A 35 4.59 7.63 -6.40
C HIS A 35 3.58 6.49 -6.27
N CYS A 36 4.03 5.25 -6.35
CA CYS A 36 3.22 4.06 -6.15
C CYS A 36 3.99 3.04 -5.31
N GLY A 37 3.45 2.69 -4.15
CA GLY A 37 3.94 1.62 -3.30
C GLY A 37 3.05 0.37 -3.47
N ILE A 38 3.62 -0.75 -3.88
CA ILE A 38 2.92 -2.04 -3.95
C ILE A 38 3.40 -2.90 -2.79
N VAL A 39 2.47 -3.29 -1.94
CA VAL A 39 2.71 -4.18 -0.80
C VAL A 39 2.09 -5.53 -1.11
N ASP A 40 2.95 -6.53 -1.31
CA ASP A 40 2.52 -7.91 -1.49
C ASP A 40 2.56 -8.66 -0.15
N GLU A 41 1.62 -9.60 0.02
CA GLU A 41 1.55 -10.42 1.23
C GLU A 41 1.47 -9.59 2.54
N LEU A 42 0.59 -8.58 2.57
CA LEU A 42 0.48 -7.67 3.73
C LEU A 42 0.30 -8.42 5.06
N HIS A 43 -0.32 -9.61 5.06
CA HIS A 43 -0.47 -10.44 6.25
C HIS A 43 0.86 -10.96 6.84
N ALA A 44 1.92 -11.01 6.04
CA ALA A 44 3.25 -11.45 6.47
C ALA A 44 4.06 -10.35 7.19
N HIS A 45 3.62 -9.10 7.10
CA HIS A 45 4.27 -7.98 7.79
C HIS A 45 3.94 -8.02 9.29
N LYS A 46 4.97 -8.24 10.10
CA LYS A 46 4.82 -8.39 11.56
C LYS A 46 4.54 -7.08 12.28
N THR A 47 5.02 -5.97 11.72
CA THR A 47 4.87 -4.62 12.28
C THR A 47 4.24 -3.71 11.24
N ARG A 48 3.75 -2.56 11.70
CA ARG A 48 3.19 -1.54 10.81
C ARG A 48 4.25 -0.60 10.21
N ASP A 49 5.51 -0.75 10.57
CA ASP A 49 6.58 0.20 10.24
C ASP A 49 6.71 0.43 8.73
N VAL A 50 6.69 -0.64 7.93
CA VAL A 50 6.74 -0.53 6.46
C VAL A 50 5.54 0.24 5.91
N TRP A 51 4.35 -0.02 6.45
CA TRP A 51 3.14 0.69 6.05
C TRP A 51 3.23 2.19 6.36
N GLU A 52 3.63 2.55 7.58
CA GLU A 52 3.78 3.94 8.02
C GLU A 52 4.83 4.70 7.20
N VAL A 53 5.95 4.05 6.89
CA VAL A 53 6.97 4.65 6.03
C VAL A 53 6.46 4.86 4.61
N LEU A 54 5.68 3.93 4.05
CA LEU A 54 5.05 4.11 2.74
C LEU A 54 4.05 5.28 2.74
N GLU A 55 3.20 5.39 3.75
CA GLU A 55 2.29 6.53 3.89
C GLU A 55 3.04 7.86 3.95
N THR A 56 4.14 7.91 4.68
CA THR A 56 4.99 9.10 4.77
C THR A 56 5.72 9.39 3.45
N ALA A 57 6.29 8.36 2.83
CA ALA A 57 7.07 8.47 1.60
C ALA A 57 6.23 8.88 0.37
N THR A 58 4.92 8.63 0.40
CA THR A 58 3.98 9.07 -0.65
C THR A 58 3.47 10.49 -0.43
N GLY A 59 3.61 11.04 0.75
CA GLY A 59 3.03 12.34 1.14
C GLY A 59 3.53 13.55 0.34
N ALA A 60 4.69 13.47 -0.31
CA ALA A 60 5.23 14.51 -1.18
C ALA A 60 4.62 14.51 -2.60
N ARG A 61 3.82 13.54 -2.94
CA ARG A 61 3.20 13.37 -4.26
C ARG A 61 1.73 13.81 -4.25
N LEU A 62 1.31 14.51 -5.31
CA LEU A 62 -0.08 14.97 -5.46
C LEU A 62 -1.06 13.82 -5.71
N GLN A 63 -0.63 12.77 -6.40
CA GLN A 63 -1.45 11.60 -6.76
C GLN A 63 -0.64 10.33 -6.50
N SER A 64 -0.39 10.05 -5.25
CA SER A 64 0.26 8.81 -4.83
C SER A 64 -0.75 7.68 -4.71
N LEU A 65 -0.25 6.45 -4.79
CA LEU A 65 -1.02 5.24 -4.60
C LEU A 65 -0.27 4.28 -3.68
N ILE A 66 -0.95 3.75 -2.68
CA ILE A 66 -0.52 2.55 -1.96
C ILE A 66 -1.49 1.43 -2.36
N PHE A 67 -0.95 0.36 -2.89
CA PHE A 67 -1.72 -0.78 -3.36
C PHE A 67 -1.26 -2.05 -2.62
N ALA A 68 -2.14 -2.62 -1.81
CA ALA A 68 -1.83 -3.82 -1.03
C ALA A 68 -2.60 -5.02 -1.57
N ILE A 69 -1.90 -6.14 -1.67
CA ILE A 69 -2.45 -7.44 -2.03
C ILE A 69 -2.13 -8.41 -0.91
N THR A 70 -3.12 -9.19 -0.48
CA THR A 70 -2.91 -10.14 0.60
C THR A 70 -3.95 -11.26 0.57
N THR A 71 -3.57 -12.41 1.09
CA THR A 71 -4.53 -13.42 1.55
C THR A 71 -4.99 -13.11 2.97
N ALA A 72 -6.05 -13.77 3.43
CA ALA A 72 -6.48 -13.67 4.82
C ALA A 72 -5.43 -14.31 5.73
N GLY A 73 -4.70 -13.51 6.48
CA GLY A 73 -3.76 -14.01 7.49
C GLY A 73 -4.49 -14.62 8.70
N PHE A 74 -3.77 -15.43 9.46
CA PHE A 74 -4.29 -16.01 10.71
C PHE A 74 -4.21 -15.06 11.90
N ASN A 75 -3.39 -14.02 11.80
CA ASN A 75 -3.20 -13.05 12.86
C ASN A 75 -4.34 -12.00 12.83
N LYS A 76 -5.05 -11.90 13.95
CA LYS A 76 -6.09 -10.88 14.16
C LYS A 76 -5.54 -9.59 14.78
N GLU A 77 -4.24 -9.52 14.96
CA GLU A 77 -3.51 -8.35 15.43
C GLU A 77 -2.49 -7.97 14.36
N GLY A 78 -2.36 -6.70 14.04
CA GLY A 78 -1.39 -6.20 13.07
C GLY A 78 -2.03 -5.48 11.88
N ILE A 79 -1.15 -4.92 11.06
CA ILE A 79 -1.54 -3.98 10.00
C ILE A 79 -2.54 -4.57 8.99
N CYS A 80 -2.40 -5.84 8.63
CA CYS A 80 -3.32 -6.47 7.68
C CYS A 80 -4.75 -6.54 8.24
N TYR A 81 -4.90 -6.87 9.51
CA TYR A 81 -6.21 -6.92 10.16
C TYR A 81 -6.80 -5.53 10.34
N GLU A 82 -5.99 -4.55 10.70
CA GLU A 82 -6.42 -3.14 10.81
C GLU A 82 -6.92 -2.62 9.45
N GLN A 83 -6.19 -2.87 8.37
CA GLN A 83 -6.60 -2.48 7.03
C GLN A 83 -7.87 -3.20 6.57
N ARG A 84 -8.03 -4.47 6.93
CA ARG A 84 -9.27 -5.21 6.66
C ARG A 84 -10.47 -4.63 7.43
N ASP A 85 -10.30 -4.31 8.70
CA ASP A 85 -11.37 -3.70 9.52
C ASP A 85 -11.77 -2.32 8.96
N TYR A 86 -10.79 -1.53 8.58
CA TYR A 86 -11.02 -0.25 7.91
C TYR A 86 -11.78 -0.42 6.60
N ALA A 87 -11.33 -1.35 5.76
CA ALA A 87 -11.97 -1.69 4.50
C ALA A 87 -13.45 -2.08 4.67
N ILE A 88 -13.74 -2.91 5.67
CA ILE A 88 -15.12 -3.31 5.98
C ILE A 88 -15.98 -2.10 6.36
N LYS A 89 -15.44 -1.18 7.16
CA LYS A 89 -16.17 0.04 7.57
C LYS A 89 -16.45 0.96 6.39
N VAL A 90 -15.49 1.10 5.47
CA VAL A 90 -15.69 1.88 4.23
C VAL A 90 -16.72 1.22 3.32
N LEU A 91 -16.63 -0.08 3.10
CA LEU A 91 -17.59 -0.83 2.28
C LEU A 91 -19.01 -0.79 2.86
N LYS A 92 -19.17 -0.90 4.18
CA LYS A 92 -20.48 -0.75 4.86
C LYS A 92 -21.07 0.63 4.66
N ASN A 93 -20.27 1.69 4.69
CA ASN A 93 -20.76 3.04 4.43
C ASN A 93 -21.32 3.19 3.02
N PHE A 94 -20.74 2.49 2.05
CA PHE A 94 -21.19 2.51 0.67
C PHE A 94 -22.58 1.85 0.51
N ASP A 95 -22.81 0.71 1.17
CA ASP A 95 -24.08 -0.02 1.09
C ASP A 95 -25.19 0.59 1.96
N ASN A 96 -24.87 0.93 3.20
CA ASN A 96 -25.81 1.43 4.17
C ASN A 96 -25.10 2.27 5.25
N PRO A 97 -25.04 3.60 5.08
CA PRO A 97 -24.39 4.48 6.03
C PRO A 97 -24.94 4.33 7.44
N ASP A 98 -24.09 3.98 8.39
CA ASP A 98 -24.38 3.88 9.80
C ASP A 98 -23.32 4.63 10.65
N PRO A 99 -23.57 4.89 11.95
CA PRO A 99 -22.60 5.61 12.79
C PRO A 99 -21.24 4.96 12.98
N LEU A 100 -21.11 3.66 12.66
CA LEU A 100 -19.87 2.89 12.78
C LEU A 100 -19.14 2.74 11.43
N SER A 101 -19.76 3.19 10.34
CA SER A 101 -19.18 3.16 9.01
C SER A 101 -18.31 4.41 8.75
N ILE A 102 -17.41 4.31 7.78
CA ILE A 102 -16.46 5.38 7.44
C ILE A 102 -16.70 5.79 5.98
N LYS A 103 -16.91 7.10 5.77
CA LYS A 103 -16.91 7.66 4.42
C LYS A 103 -15.48 8.04 4.05
N ASP A 104 -14.92 7.35 3.07
CA ASP A 104 -13.60 7.66 2.52
C ASP A 104 -13.58 7.41 1.01
N ASP A 105 -13.67 8.49 0.26
CA ASP A 105 -13.70 8.45 -1.21
C ASP A 105 -12.29 8.23 -1.83
N SER A 106 -11.25 8.25 -1.02
CA SER A 106 -9.85 7.98 -1.42
C SER A 106 -9.42 6.53 -1.24
N TYR A 107 -10.25 5.72 -0.57
CA TYR A 107 -9.95 4.34 -0.22
C TYR A 107 -10.81 3.37 -1.02
N PHE A 108 -10.17 2.44 -1.70
CA PHE A 108 -10.82 1.33 -2.40
C PHE A 108 -10.43 0.00 -1.78
N ALA A 109 -11.40 -0.88 -1.60
CA ALA A 109 -11.15 -2.23 -1.14
C ALA A 109 -12.01 -3.26 -1.88
N LEU A 110 -11.43 -4.44 -2.07
CA LEU A 110 -12.12 -5.62 -2.57
C LEU A 110 -11.79 -6.81 -1.66
N ILE A 111 -12.80 -7.41 -1.09
CA ILE A 111 -12.66 -8.53 -0.16
C ILE A 111 -13.43 -9.73 -0.73
N TYR A 112 -12.70 -10.80 -1.05
CA TYR A 112 -13.28 -12.09 -1.37
C TYR A 112 -13.41 -12.94 -0.11
N THR A 113 -14.57 -13.47 0.12
CA THR A 113 -14.87 -14.36 1.25
C THR A 113 -15.40 -15.69 0.76
#